data_a625ae431ed82486927454fe27638683
#
_entry.id   a625ae431ed82486927454fe27638683
#
_cell.length_a   1.000
_cell.length_b   1.000
_cell.length_c   1.000
_cell.angle_alpha   90.00
_cell.angle_beta   90.00
_cell.angle_gamma   90.00
#
_symmetry.space_group_name_H-M   'P 1'
#
loop_
_entity.id
_entity.type
_entity.pdbx_description
1 polymer ?
#
loop_
_entity_poly.entity_id
_entity_poly.type
_entity_poly.pdbx_seq_one_letter_code
_entity_poly.pdbx_strand_id
1 'polypeptide(L)'
;MKLAIIAGNGRFPFLVLDAARSQGHDVTIIAIKEEAAKDLEAAAAGPPRCDLHWVSIGHLGTFLKILKDAGIKTAVMAGQVKHVKIFGFVPDATAMALMFRLPARNTDSLIGAVADLMRENGVELINSAKFLEPLLAGPGQLSDRAPSVEERKDLEFGYKMADAIAGLDIGQTIAVKHQAVVAVEAMEGTDETIGRAGHLAGDGVTIVKVAKPNQDMRFDVPIVGLATIQAMRVAGAKVLSIDAGKTLIFDRDAFFKSANEAGIVVVGRSLSRQGAAAKADEGGS
;
A
#
# COMPACT_ATOMS: atom_id res chain seq x y z
N MET A 1 -0.31 22.35 9.90
CA MET A 1 -1.58 21.85 10.49
C MET A 1 -1.28 20.75 11.49
N LYS A 2 -2.21 20.45 12.42
CA LYS A 2 -2.11 19.27 13.29
C LYS A 2 -2.48 18.02 12.51
N LEU A 3 -1.60 17.03 12.52
CA LEU A 3 -1.71 15.79 11.77
C LEU A 3 -1.49 14.57 12.67
N ALA A 4 -2.39 13.59 12.67
CA ALA A 4 -2.11 12.29 13.26
C ALA A 4 -1.51 11.35 12.22
N ILE A 5 -0.47 10.59 12.62
CA ILE A 5 0.03 9.42 11.90
C ILE A 5 -0.37 8.17 12.68
N ILE A 6 -1.30 7.39 12.12
CA ILE A 6 -1.67 6.08 12.66
C ILE A 6 -0.66 5.08 12.13
N ALA A 7 0.26 4.68 13.01
CA ALA A 7 1.44 3.93 12.63
C ALA A 7 1.27 2.42 12.85
N GLY A 8 1.34 1.67 11.74
CA GLY A 8 1.49 0.21 11.72
C GLY A 8 2.94 -0.23 11.57
N ASN A 9 3.15 -1.41 11.03
CA ASN A 9 4.45 -2.01 10.80
C ASN A 9 5.18 -1.43 9.58
N GLY A 10 6.51 -1.59 9.55
CA GLY A 10 7.38 -1.25 8.42
C GLY A 10 7.90 0.18 8.43
N ARG A 11 8.47 0.58 7.29
CA ARG A 11 9.16 1.89 7.14
C ARG A 11 8.23 3.05 6.80
N PHE A 12 7.02 2.75 6.33
CA PHE A 12 6.08 3.76 5.87
C PHE A 12 5.78 4.85 6.92
N PRO A 13 5.55 4.52 8.22
CA PRO A 13 5.33 5.55 9.25
C PRO A 13 6.49 6.55 9.37
N PHE A 14 7.72 6.09 9.25
CA PHE A 14 8.91 6.95 9.34
C PHE A 14 9.00 7.91 8.14
N LEU A 15 8.75 7.40 6.93
CA LEU A 15 8.77 8.23 5.71
C LEU A 15 7.68 9.32 5.75
N VAL A 16 6.48 8.97 6.23
CA VAL A 16 5.39 9.96 6.39
C VAL A 16 5.74 10.97 7.47
N LEU A 17 6.35 10.53 8.58
CA LEU A 17 6.79 11.43 9.66
C LEU A 17 7.80 12.46 9.15
N ASP A 18 8.85 11.99 8.46
CA ASP A 18 9.89 12.85 7.93
C ASP A 18 9.35 13.84 6.90
N ALA A 19 8.49 13.37 6.00
CA ALA A 19 7.86 14.21 4.98
C ALA A 19 6.89 15.22 5.60
N ALA A 20 6.07 14.84 6.57
CA ALA A 20 5.16 15.75 7.26
C ALA A 20 5.91 16.83 8.05
N ARG A 21 7.01 16.46 8.73
CA ARG A 21 7.88 17.40 9.43
C ARG A 21 8.55 18.38 8.49
N SER A 22 9.10 17.91 7.37
CA SER A 22 9.73 18.79 6.37
C SER A 22 8.77 19.80 5.77
N GLN A 23 7.48 19.48 5.74
CA GLN A 23 6.39 20.37 5.30
C GLN A 23 5.82 21.25 6.45
N GLY A 24 6.42 21.23 7.64
CA GLY A 24 6.05 22.08 8.77
C GLY A 24 4.74 21.70 9.46
N HIS A 25 4.36 20.41 9.43
CA HIS A 25 3.19 19.92 10.14
C HIS A 25 3.50 19.61 11.61
N ASP A 26 2.54 19.89 12.49
CA ASP A 26 2.55 19.50 13.90
C ASP A 26 2.01 18.06 14.00
N VAL A 27 2.89 17.11 14.27
CA VAL A 27 2.63 15.68 14.16
C VAL A 27 2.38 15.05 15.53
N THR A 28 1.33 14.24 15.64
CA THR A 28 1.09 13.30 16.72
C THR A 28 1.12 11.88 16.14
N ILE A 29 1.95 11.00 16.70
CA ILE A 29 1.99 9.59 16.29
C ILE A 29 1.09 8.77 17.21
N ILE A 30 0.20 7.96 16.61
CA ILE A 30 -0.59 6.95 17.31
C ILE A 30 -0.11 5.59 16.82
N ALA A 31 0.77 4.96 17.58
CA ALA A 31 1.41 3.70 17.23
C ALA A 31 0.55 2.51 17.70
N ILE A 32 0.27 1.58 16.78
CA ILE A 32 -0.43 0.34 17.09
C ILE A 32 0.53 -0.62 17.80
N LYS A 33 0.28 -0.90 19.08
CA LYS A 33 1.17 -1.69 19.97
C LYS A 33 1.62 -3.02 19.39
N GLU A 34 0.71 -3.70 18.70
CA GLU A 34 0.91 -5.04 18.18
C GLU A 34 1.75 -5.07 16.90
N GLU A 35 1.93 -3.91 16.23
CA GLU A 35 2.50 -3.83 14.88
C GLU A 35 3.64 -2.82 14.75
N ALA A 36 3.50 -1.66 15.35
CA ALA A 36 4.45 -0.57 15.14
C ALA A 36 5.83 -0.86 15.75
N ALA A 37 6.88 -0.44 15.08
CA ALA A 37 8.25 -0.60 15.53
C ALA A 37 8.55 0.31 16.74
N LYS A 38 9.28 -0.20 17.73
CA LYS A 38 9.70 0.57 18.91
C LYS A 38 10.60 1.75 18.55
N ASP A 39 11.30 1.67 17.43
CA ASP A 39 12.16 2.75 16.92
C ASP A 39 11.41 4.06 16.67
N LEU A 40 10.07 4.01 16.59
CA LEU A 40 9.24 5.21 16.56
C LEU A 40 9.41 6.10 17.77
N GLU A 41 9.82 5.57 18.93
CA GLU A 41 10.14 6.38 20.13
C GLU A 41 11.32 7.30 19.88
N ALA A 42 12.38 6.76 19.30
CA ALA A 42 13.56 7.55 18.92
C ALA A 42 13.22 8.55 17.79
N ALA A 43 12.45 8.11 16.80
CA ALA A 43 12.00 8.98 15.72
C ALA A 43 11.10 10.12 16.23
N ALA A 44 10.20 9.86 17.16
CA ALA A 44 9.32 10.89 17.75
C ALA A 44 10.10 11.91 18.57
N ALA A 45 11.16 11.47 19.29
CA ALA A 45 12.03 12.34 20.07
C ALA A 45 12.95 13.23 19.23
N GLY A 46 13.17 12.88 17.95
CA GLY A 46 13.96 13.68 17.00
C GLY A 46 13.31 15.04 16.67
N PRO A 47 14.13 16.02 16.20
CA PRO A 47 13.65 17.37 15.91
C PRO A 47 12.85 17.44 14.59
N PRO A 48 11.75 18.21 14.54
CA PRO A 48 10.97 18.71 15.67
C PRO A 48 10.30 17.56 16.43
N ARG A 49 10.39 17.57 17.76
CA ARG A 49 9.79 16.53 18.62
C ARG A 49 8.28 16.48 18.38
N CYS A 50 7.70 15.27 18.38
CA CYS A 50 6.26 15.07 18.31
C CYS A 50 5.78 14.13 19.43
N ASP A 51 4.49 14.22 19.75
CA ASP A 51 3.85 13.33 20.71
C ASP A 51 3.70 11.92 20.13
N LEU A 52 3.93 10.92 20.98
CA LEU A 52 3.77 9.51 20.63
C LEU A 52 2.86 8.82 21.65
N HIS A 53 1.83 8.18 21.16
CA HIS A 53 0.89 7.39 21.94
C HIS A 53 0.84 5.95 21.43
N TRP A 54 0.97 4.99 22.35
CA TRP A 54 0.83 3.57 22.03
C TRP A 54 -0.59 3.11 22.35
N VAL A 55 -1.32 2.62 21.34
CA VAL A 55 -2.70 2.17 21.46
C VAL A 55 -2.83 0.75 20.93
N SER A 56 -3.52 -0.12 21.67
CA SER A 56 -3.86 -1.46 21.18
C SER A 56 -4.93 -1.39 20.09
N ILE A 57 -4.84 -2.24 19.09
CA ILE A 57 -5.71 -2.26 17.90
C ILE A 57 -7.22 -2.32 18.28
N GLY A 58 -7.55 -2.92 19.42
CA GLY A 58 -8.93 -3.03 19.93
C GLY A 58 -9.43 -1.85 20.76
N HIS A 59 -8.60 -0.84 21.04
CA HIS A 59 -8.95 0.26 21.96
C HIS A 59 -9.36 1.54 21.21
N LEU A 60 -10.45 1.47 20.44
CA LEU A 60 -10.93 2.59 19.62
C LEU A 60 -11.41 3.79 20.45
N GLY A 61 -11.97 3.57 21.64
CA GLY A 61 -12.34 4.67 22.53
C GLY A 61 -11.14 5.48 23.00
N THR A 62 -10.04 4.80 23.38
CA THR A 62 -8.77 5.46 23.73
C THR A 62 -8.19 6.19 22.53
N PHE A 63 -8.21 5.57 21.35
CA PHE A 63 -7.76 6.18 20.10
C PHE A 63 -8.50 7.48 19.79
N LEU A 64 -9.82 7.48 19.81
CA LEU A 64 -10.64 8.67 19.57
C LEU A 64 -10.42 9.76 20.62
N LYS A 65 -10.22 9.37 21.89
CA LYS A 65 -9.90 10.31 22.96
C LYS A 65 -8.59 11.05 22.70
N ILE A 66 -7.54 10.36 22.28
CA ILE A 66 -6.24 10.97 21.93
C ILE A 66 -6.42 11.99 20.78
N LEU A 67 -7.11 11.61 19.70
CA LEU A 67 -7.38 12.52 18.58
C LEU A 67 -8.10 13.78 19.01
N LYS A 68 -9.11 13.64 19.87
CA LYS A 68 -9.90 14.76 20.42
C LYS A 68 -9.06 15.66 21.32
N ASP A 69 -8.35 15.09 22.30
CA ASP A 69 -7.56 15.84 23.29
C ASP A 69 -6.41 16.62 22.62
N ALA A 70 -5.79 16.04 21.57
CA ALA A 70 -4.78 16.72 20.76
C ALA A 70 -5.36 17.74 19.76
N GLY A 71 -6.67 17.80 19.60
CA GLY A 71 -7.36 18.71 18.66
C GLY A 71 -7.06 18.39 17.21
N ILE A 72 -6.87 17.11 16.87
CA ILE A 72 -6.54 16.63 15.52
C ILE A 72 -7.80 16.62 14.66
N LYS A 73 -7.68 17.14 13.44
CA LYS A 73 -8.74 17.15 12.42
C LYS A 73 -8.39 16.33 11.18
N THR A 74 -7.11 15.97 11.02
CA THR A 74 -6.61 15.27 9.85
C THR A 74 -5.69 14.15 10.29
N ALA A 75 -5.85 12.97 9.71
CA ALA A 75 -5.00 11.82 9.99
C ALA A 75 -4.59 11.10 8.70
N VAL A 76 -3.47 10.39 8.76
CA VAL A 76 -3.04 9.41 7.76
C VAL A 76 -2.78 8.07 8.42
N MET A 77 -3.08 6.99 7.73
CA MET A 77 -2.61 5.65 8.10
C MET A 77 -1.31 5.35 7.37
N ALA A 78 -0.32 4.83 8.06
CA ALA A 78 0.96 4.46 7.47
C ALA A 78 1.47 3.15 8.07
N GLY A 79 1.87 2.21 7.20
CA GLY A 79 2.34 0.89 7.61
C GLY A 79 1.25 -0.17 7.61
N GLN A 80 1.69 -1.41 7.73
CA GLN A 80 0.82 -2.58 7.64
C GLN A 80 0.32 -3.01 9.02
N VAL A 81 -0.93 -3.47 9.07
CA VAL A 81 -1.49 -4.25 10.19
C VAL A 81 -1.79 -5.65 9.66
N LYS A 82 -1.16 -6.67 10.26
CA LYS A 82 -1.32 -8.06 9.79
C LYS A 82 -2.72 -8.58 10.06
N HIS A 83 -3.34 -9.20 9.04
CA HIS A 83 -4.70 -9.76 9.12
C HIS A 83 -4.92 -10.66 10.34
N VAL A 84 -3.93 -11.50 10.69
CA VAL A 84 -4.02 -12.44 11.83
C VAL A 84 -4.20 -11.72 13.17
N LYS A 85 -3.68 -10.51 13.31
CA LYS A 85 -3.78 -9.74 14.56
C LYS A 85 -5.09 -8.94 14.68
N ILE A 86 -5.77 -8.72 13.56
CA ILE A 86 -7.08 -8.03 13.54
C ILE A 86 -8.19 -8.86 14.22
N PHE A 87 -8.01 -10.16 14.36
CA PHE A 87 -9.02 -11.04 14.96
C PHE A 87 -8.66 -11.55 16.37
N GLY A 88 -7.47 -11.22 16.88
CA GLY A 88 -6.96 -11.72 18.17
C GLY A 88 -6.90 -10.68 19.30
N PHE A 89 -7.53 -9.51 19.15
CA PHE A 89 -7.48 -8.44 20.14
C PHE A 89 -8.69 -8.49 21.12
N VAL A 90 -8.53 -7.84 22.28
CA VAL A 90 -9.63 -7.60 23.21
C VAL A 90 -10.24 -6.23 22.89
N PRO A 91 -11.49 -6.16 22.37
CA PRO A 91 -12.12 -4.90 22.01
C PRO A 91 -12.58 -4.13 23.25
N ASP A 92 -12.44 -2.81 23.23
CA ASP A 92 -13.17 -1.94 24.16
C ASP A 92 -14.64 -1.77 23.73
N ALA A 93 -15.43 -1.07 24.52
CA ALA A 93 -16.87 -0.90 24.25
C ALA A 93 -17.12 -0.24 22.87
N THR A 94 -16.25 0.69 22.45
CA THR A 94 -16.37 1.39 21.17
C THR A 94 -16.06 0.46 20.01
N ALA A 95 -14.99 -0.32 20.10
CA ALA A 95 -14.62 -1.32 19.11
C ALA A 95 -15.69 -2.41 18.99
N MET A 96 -16.24 -2.87 20.12
CA MET A 96 -17.31 -3.85 20.16
C MET A 96 -18.58 -3.32 19.45
N ALA A 97 -19.00 -2.10 19.75
CA ALA A 97 -20.13 -1.46 19.09
C ALA A 97 -19.94 -1.31 17.58
N LEU A 98 -18.70 -0.99 17.12
CA LEU A 98 -18.35 -0.94 15.71
C LEU A 98 -18.47 -2.31 15.05
N MET A 99 -17.92 -3.35 15.67
CA MET A 99 -17.94 -4.72 15.13
C MET A 99 -19.37 -5.26 14.96
N PHE A 100 -20.32 -4.88 15.81
CA PHE A 100 -21.74 -5.25 15.65
C PHE A 100 -22.42 -4.60 14.45
N ARG A 101 -21.89 -3.49 13.94
CA ARG A 101 -22.45 -2.76 12.79
C ARG A 101 -21.90 -3.27 11.44
N LEU A 102 -20.84 -4.09 11.46
CA LEU A 102 -20.17 -4.52 10.23
C LEU A 102 -20.96 -5.63 9.53
N PRO A 103 -21.27 -5.45 8.22
CA PRO A 103 -21.91 -6.48 7.41
C PRO A 103 -20.98 -7.65 7.08
N ALA A 104 -19.67 -7.39 7.02
CA ALA A 104 -18.63 -8.37 6.75
C ALA A 104 -17.43 -8.12 7.67
N ARG A 105 -16.76 -9.21 8.11
CA ARG A 105 -15.59 -9.13 9.00
C ARG A 105 -14.27 -9.28 8.24
N ASN A 106 -14.17 -8.72 7.05
CA ASN A 106 -12.87 -8.62 6.37
C ASN A 106 -12.13 -7.35 6.79
N THR A 107 -10.84 -7.30 6.49
CA THR A 107 -9.94 -6.22 6.91
C THR A 107 -10.37 -4.87 6.34
N ASP A 108 -10.71 -4.81 5.06
CA ASP A 108 -11.06 -3.56 4.37
C ASP A 108 -12.35 -2.96 4.94
N SER A 109 -13.36 -3.82 5.24
CA SER A 109 -14.60 -3.38 5.88
C SER A 109 -14.35 -2.83 7.30
N LEU A 110 -13.45 -3.46 8.06
CA LEU A 110 -13.11 -3.00 9.40
C LEU A 110 -12.37 -1.67 9.38
N ILE A 111 -11.36 -1.54 8.51
CA ILE A 111 -10.60 -0.28 8.38
C ILE A 111 -11.48 0.84 7.83
N GLY A 112 -12.35 0.53 6.86
CA GLY A 112 -13.35 1.47 6.34
C GLY A 112 -14.28 1.98 7.44
N ALA A 113 -14.77 1.09 8.31
CA ALA A 113 -15.62 1.48 9.43
C ALA A 113 -14.87 2.33 10.48
N VAL A 114 -13.58 2.07 10.72
CA VAL A 114 -12.75 2.94 11.56
C VAL A 114 -12.60 4.33 10.92
N ALA A 115 -12.41 4.41 9.61
CA ALA A 115 -12.35 5.68 8.89
C ALA A 115 -13.67 6.47 8.99
N ASP A 116 -14.81 5.78 8.88
CA ASP A 116 -16.13 6.39 9.07
C ASP A 116 -16.35 6.86 10.51
N LEU A 117 -15.95 6.06 11.50
CA LEU A 117 -16.00 6.44 12.91
C LEU A 117 -15.12 7.66 13.20
N MET A 118 -13.94 7.77 12.60
CA MET A 118 -13.10 8.97 12.71
C MET A 118 -13.81 10.19 12.13
N ARG A 119 -14.43 10.06 10.95
CA ARG A 119 -15.18 11.14 10.29
C ARG A 119 -16.37 11.61 11.14
N GLU A 120 -17.12 10.69 11.75
CA GLU A 120 -18.21 10.99 12.69
C GLU A 120 -17.72 11.78 13.91
N ASN A 121 -16.44 11.59 14.30
CA ASN A 121 -15.78 12.33 15.40
C ASN A 121 -15.00 13.58 14.90
N GLY A 122 -15.21 14.01 13.66
CA GLY A 122 -14.65 15.22 13.07
C GLY A 122 -13.18 15.12 12.69
N VAL A 123 -12.67 13.90 12.44
CA VAL A 123 -11.31 13.63 11.94
C VAL A 123 -11.37 13.04 10.55
N GLU A 124 -10.78 13.72 9.59
CA GLU A 124 -10.69 13.26 8.21
C GLU A 124 -9.44 12.36 8.02
N LEU A 125 -9.65 11.15 7.56
CA LEU A 125 -8.58 10.27 7.12
C LEU A 125 -8.27 10.57 5.64
N ILE A 126 -7.07 11.08 5.36
CA ILE A 126 -6.65 11.47 4.02
C ILE A 126 -5.76 10.40 3.37
N ASN A 127 -5.51 10.55 2.06
CA ASN A 127 -4.65 9.67 1.28
C ASN A 127 -3.27 9.52 1.95
N SER A 128 -2.87 8.29 2.24
CA SER A 128 -1.61 7.96 2.91
C SER A 128 -0.37 8.35 2.08
N ALA A 129 -0.48 8.39 0.75
CA ALA A 129 0.60 8.80 -0.13
C ALA A 129 0.73 10.33 -0.28
N LYS A 130 -0.17 11.14 0.30
CA LYS A 130 -0.20 12.60 0.11
C LYS A 130 1.12 13.31 0.44
N PHE A 131 1.83 12.83 1.46
CA PHE A 131 3.11 13.40 1.85
C PHE A 131 4.30 12.80 1.08
N LEU A 132 4.08 11.74 0.32
CA LEU A 132 5.08 10.95 -0.39
C LEU A 132 4.87 10.95 -1.91
N GLU A 133 4.22 11.98 -2.46
CA GLU A 133 4.00 12.11 -3.90
C GLU A 133 5.30 11.97 -4.73
N PRO A 134 6.48 12.47 -4.30
CA PRO A 134 7.73 12.26 -5.02
C PRO A 134 8.17 10.79 -5.13
N LEU A 135 7.64 9.91 -4.26
CA LEU A 135 7.90 8.47 -4.28
C LEU A 135 6.90 7.69 -5.13
N LEU A 136 5.84 8.32 -5.64
CA LEU A 136 4.92 7.65 -6.55
C LEU A 136 5.61 7.29 -7.87
N ALA A 137 5.29 6.12 -8.39
CA ALA A 137 5.75 5.67 -9.70
C ALA A 137 5.26 6.63 -10.79
N GLY A 138 6.16 7.05 -11.66
CA GLY A 138 5.82 7.79 -12.89
C GLY A 138 5.29 6.84 -13.97
N PRO A 139 4.73 7.36 -15.07
CA PRO A 139 4.33 6.56 -16.22
C PRO A 139 5.51 6.22 -17.14
N GLY A 140 5.40 5.11 -17.87
CA GLY A 140 6.35 4.71 -18.88
C GLY A 140 7.54 3.91 -18.35
N GLN A 141 8.65 3.93 -19.07
CA GLN A 141 9.90 3.26 -18.68
C GLN A 141 10.54 4.00 -17.51
N LEU A 142 10.87 3.27 -16.45
CA LEU A 142 11.46 3.82 -15.22
C LEU A 142 12.90 3.35 -14.98
N SER A 143 13.31 2.22 -15.54
CA SER A 143 14.69 1.69 -15.52
C SER A 143 15.42 1.96 -16.82
N ASP A 144 16.75 1.71 -16.85
CA ASP A 144 17.60 2.00 -18.01
C ASP A 144 17.24 1.13 -19.23
N ARG A 145 16.91 -0.16 -18.99
CA ARG A 145 16.54 -1.09 -20.05
C ARG A 145 15.05 -0.98 -20.39
N ALA A 146 14.73 -0.93 -21.67
CA ALA A 146 13.35 -1.06 -22.17
C ALA A 146 12.91 -2.53 -22.25
N PRO A 147 11.62 -2.83 -22.12
CA PRO A 147 11.11 -4.17 -22.31
C PRO A 147 11.28 -4.63 -23.76
N SER A 148 11.66 -5.90 -23.97
CA SER A 148 11.72 -6.55 -25.28
C SER A 148 10.32 -6.72 -25.90
N VAL A 149 10.24 -7.21 -27.14
CA VAL A 149 8.95 -7.48 -27.80
C VAL A 149 8.16 -8.54 -27.04
N GLU A 150 8.82 -9.60 -26.59
CA GLU A 150 8.22 -10.70 -25.83
C GLU A 150 7.76 -10.24 -24.45
N GLU A 151 8.60 -9.46 -23.75
CA GLU A 151 8.26 -8.88 -22.45
C GLU A 151 7.05 -7.93 -22.54
N ARG A 152 6.91 -7.18 -23.65
CA ARG A 152 5.71 -6.34 -23.89
C ARG A 152 4.45 -7.17 -24.06
N LYS A 153 4.52 -8.30 -24.77
CA LYS A 153 3.38 -9.21 -24.91
C LYS A 153 2.96 -9.79 -23.56
N ASP A 154 3.94 -10.16 -22.73
CA ASP A 154 3.68 -10.64 -21.36
C ASP A 154 3.05 -9.55 -20.50
N LEU A 155 3.50 -8.29 -20.61
CA LEU A 155 2.89 -7.14 -19.91
C LEU A 155 1.43 -6.91 -20.34
N GLU A 156 1.16 -6.87 -21.65
CA GLU A 156 -0.20 -6.65 -22.17
C GLU A 156 -1.18 -7.75 -21.77
N PHE A 157 -0.74 -9.01 -21.83
CA PHE A 157 -1.50 -10.15 -21.32
C PHE A 157 -1.70 -10.03 -19.80
N GLY A 158 -0.61 -9.75 -19.09
CA GLY A 158 -0.56 -9.65 -17.64
C GLY A 158 -1.48 -8.58 -17.08
N TYR A 159 -1.59 -7.42 -17.74
CA TYR A 159 -2.49 -6.36 -17.28
C TYR A 159 -3.94 -6.82 -17.18
N LYS A 160 -4.44 -7.54 -18.18
CA LYS A 160 -5.82 -8.05 -18.20
C LYS A 160 -6.06 -9.06 -17.07
N MET A 161 -5.08 -9.94 -16.84
CA MET A 161 -5.18 -10.96 -15.80
C MET A 161 -5.06 -10.35 -14.41
N ALA A 162 -4.10 -9.43 -14.20
CA ALA A 162 -3.91 -8.76 -12.92
C ALA A 162 -5.13 -7.92 -12.53
N ASP A 163 -5.70 -7.15 -13.47
CA ASP A 163 -6.90 -6.36 -13.21
C ASP A 163 -8.11 -7.24 -12.84
N ALA A 164 -8.28 -8.40 -13.49
CA ALA A 164 -9.34 -9.34 -13.16
C ALA A 164 -9.16 -9.94 -11.74
N ILE A 165 -7.95 -10.38 -11.40
CA ILE A 165 -7.62 -10.94 -10.08
C ILE A 165 -7.77 -9.89 -8.97
N ALA A 166 -7.29 -8.67 -9.22
CA ALA A 166 -7.44 -7.56 -8.29
C ALA A 166 -8.91 -7.13 -8.11
N GLY A 167 -9.70 -7.21 -9.18
CA GLY A 167 -11.15 -6.97 -9.13
C GLY A 167 -11.93 -8.01 -8.33
N LEU A 168 -11.43 -9.25 -8.23
CA LEU A 168 -11.97 -10.32 -7.38
C LEU A 168 -11.48 -10.26 -5.93
N ASP A 169 -10.63 -9.30 -5.59
CA ASP A 169 -10.01 -9.16 -4.26
C ASP A 169 -9.22 -10.39 -3.79
N ILE A 170 -8.61 -11.14 -4.73
CA ILE A 170 -7.77 -12.30 -4.45
C ILE A 170 -6.35 -11.85 -4.09
N GLY A 171 -5.79 -10.94 -4.91
CA GLY A 171 -4.46 -10.38 -4.79
C GLY A 171 -4.27 -9.27 -5.81
N GLN A 172 -3.08 -8.70 -5.87
CA GLN A 172 -2.79 -7.58 -6.77
C GLN A 172 -1.51 -7.76 -7.59
N THR A 173 -0.84 -8.92 -7.44
CA THR A 173 0.37 -9.26 -8.17
C THR A 173 0.21 -10.59 -8.88
N ILE A 174 0.61 -10.64 -10.14
CA ILE A 174 0.73 -11.88 -10.89
C ILE A 174 2.10 -11.99 -11.53
N ALA A 175 2.51 -13.22 -11.78
CA ALA A 175 3.69 -13.56 -12.55
C ALA A 175 3.27 -14.18 -13.88
N VAL A 176 3.88 -13.70 -14.97
CA VAL A 176 3.56 -14.12 -16.34
C VAL A 176 4.84 -14.56 -17.05
N LYS A 177 4.74 -15.58 -17.88
CA LYS A 177 5.79 -15.97 -18.82
C LYS A 177 5.16 -16.55 -20.10
N HIS A 178 5.60 -16.06 -21.26
CA HIS A 178 5.08 -16.48 -22.57
C HIS A 178 3.55 -16.41 -22.67
N GLN A 179 2.98 -15.31 -22.15
CA GLN A 179 1.53 -15.05 -22.11
C GLN A 179 0.73 -16.14 -21.35
N ALA A 180 1.37 -16.76 -20.34
CA ALA A 180 0.73 -17.67 -19.41
C ALA A 180 0.92 -17.18 -17.98
N VAL A 181 -0.13 -17.24 -17.16
CA VAL A 181 -0.02 -16.93 -15.73
C VAL A 181 0.73 -18.07 -15.03
N VAL A 182 1.84 -17.75 -14.40
CA VAL A 182 2.68 -18.70 -13.66
C VAL A 182 2.30 -18.76 -12.19
N ALA A 183 2.04 -17.58 -11.58
CA ALA A 183 1.66 -17.47 -10.19
C ALA A 183 0.72 -16.27 -9.99
N VAL A 184 -0.16 -16.38 -9.00
CA VAL A 184 -1.08 -15.33 -8.55
C VAL A 184 -0.85 -15.12 -7.08
N GLU A 185 -0.67 -13.86 -6.67
CA GLU A 185 -0.60 -13.47 -5.26
C GLU A 185 -1.95 -13.69 -4.58
N ALA A 186 -1.90 -14.22 -3.36
CA ALA A 186 -3.04 -14.25 -2.45
C ALA A 186 -2.57 -13.75 -1.06
N MET A 187 -2.70 -14.56 -0.01
CA MET A 187 -2.35 -14.17 1.36
C MET A 187 -0.84 -14.20 1.64
N GLU A 188 -0.04 -14.83 0.78
CA GLU A 188 1.42 -14.95 0.92
C GLU A 188 2.17 -13.64 0.71
N GLY A 189 1.62 -12.75 -0.12
CA GLY A 189 2.25 -11.48 -0.48
C GLY A 189 3.16 -11.54 -1.70
N THR A 190 3.55 -10.35 -2.18
CA THR A 190 4.25 -10.16 -3.47
C THR A 190 5.58 -10.91 -3.54
N ASP A 191 6.43 -10.80 -2.53
CA ASP A 191 7.81 -11.36 -2.59
C ASP A 191 7.80 -12.89 -2.62
N GLU A 192 6.92 -13.53 -1.87
CA GLU A 192 6.74 -15.00 -1.91
C GLU A 192 6.14 -15.47 -3.24
N THR A 193 5.21 -14.70 -3.82
CA THR A 193 4.65 -14.98 -5.15
C THR A 193 5.73 -14.93 -6.23
N ILE A 194 6.63 -13.93 -6.16
CA ILE A 194 7.78 -13.81 -7.07
C ILE A 194 8.71 -15.03 -6.93
N GLY A 195 9.06 -15.41 -5.70
CA GLY A 195 9.89 -16.58 -5.43
C GLY A 195 9.29 -17.87 -5.99
N ARG A 196 7.99 -18.08 -5.78
CA ARG A 196 7.24 -19.23 -6.31
C ARG A 196 7.22 -19.24 -7.83
N ALA A 197 7.06 -18.09 -8.47
CA ALA A 197 7.07 -17.97 -9.93
C ALA A 197 8.43 -18.35 -10.52
N GLY A 198 9.54 -17.89 -9.93
CA GLY A 198 10.89 -18.28 -10.35
C GLY A 198 11.13 -19.76 -10.20
N HIS A 199 10.66 -20.38 -9.10
CA HIS A 199 10.77 -21.83 -8.90
C HIS A 199 9.99 -22.64 -9.96
N LEU A 200 8.81 -22.16 -10.37
CA LEU A 200 7.94 -22.86 -11.33
C LEU A 200 8.37 -22.67 -12.76
N ALA A 201 8.81 -21.48 -13.16
CA ALA A 201 9.05 -21.12 -14.56
C ALA A 201 10.51 -20.78 -14.89
N GLY A 202 11.39 -20.70 -13.90
CA GLY A 202 12.78 -20.28 -14.10
C GLY A 202 12.91 -18.81 -14.52
N ASP A 203 14.06 -18.46 -15.11
CA ASP A 203 14.41 -17.09 -15.48
C ASP A 203 13.47 -16.47 -16.52
N GLY A 204 13.36 -15.13 -16.49
CA GLY A 204 12.64 -14.36 -17.51
C GLY A 204 11.16 -14.13 -17.21
N VAL A 205 10.73 -14.34 -15.97
CA VAL A 205 9.35 -14.05 -15.54
C VAL A 205 9.08 -12.54 -15.53
N THR A 206 7.89 -12.16 -15.98
CA THR A 206 7.33 -10.79 -15.89
C THR A 206 6.39 -10.69 -14.70
N ILE A 207 6.64 -9.74 -13.82
CA ILE A 207 5.81 -9.44 -12.64
C ILE A 207 4.93 -8.24 -12.94
N VAL A 208 3.64 -8.41 -12.77
CA VAL A 208 2.65 -7.33 -12.92
C VAL A 208 1.94 -7.11 -11.59
N LYS A 209 2.17 -5.95 -10.98
CA LYS A 209 1.53 -5.52 -9.73
C LYS A 209 0.64 -4.31 -10.02
N VAL A 210 -0.64 -4.45 -9.76
CA VAL A 210 -1.65 -3.43 -10.04
C VAL A 210 -2.26 -2.89 -8.75
N ALA A 211 -2.85 -1.72 -8.81
CA ALA A 211 -3.76 -1.25 -7.77
C ALA A 211 -5.15 -1.88 -7.98
N LYS A 212 -5.84 -2.22 -6.91
CA LYS A 212 -7.23 -2.70 -7.01
C LYS A 212 -8.11 -1.65 -7.68
N PRO A 213 -9.16 -2.02 -8.45
CA PRO A 213 -10.05 -1.06 -9.11
C PRO A 213 -10.66 -0.04 -8.14
N ASN A 214 -11.02 -0.48 -6.94
CA ASN A 214 -11.58 0.35 -5.86
C ASN A 214 -10.57 0.61 -4.75
N GLN A 215 -9.27 0.72 -5.09
CA GLN A 215 -8.20 0.95 -4.13
C GLN A 215 -8.45 2.17 -3.26
N ASP A 216 -8.62 1.97 -1.97
CA ASP A 216 -8.73 3.07 -1.03
C ASP A 216 -7.33 3.53 -0.56
N MET A 217 -6.83 4.57 -1.20
CA MET A 217 -5.50 5.13 -0.94
C MET A 217 -5.35 5.74 0.46
N ARG A 218 -6.41 5.78 1.26
CA ARG A 218 -6.33 6.25 2.65
C ARG A 218 -5.65 5.23 3.57
N PHE A 219 -5.65 3.92 3.19
CA PHE A 219 -5.10 2.85 4.04
C PHE A 219 -4.49 1.67 3.26
N ASP A 220 -4.75 1.55 1.95
CA ASP A 220 -4.21 0.47 1.13
C ASP A 220 -3.45 1.08 -0.07
N VAL A 221 -2.18 1.40 0.14
CA VAL A 221 -1.29 1.96 -0.89
C VAL A 221 -0.33 0.87 -1.34
N PRO A 222 -0.32 0.51 -2.64
CA PRO A 222 0.66 -0.43 -3.17
C PRO A 222 2.08 0.11 -3.00
N ILE A 223 2.99 -0.76 -2.55
CA ILE A 223 4.39 -0.40 -2.30
C ILE A 223 5.29 -1.43 -2.96
N VAL A 224 6.40 -0.95 -3.53
CA VAL A 224 7.55 -1.74 -3.95
C VAL A 224 8.83 -1.14 -3.35
N GLY A 225 9.85 -1.97 -3.13
CA GLY A 225 11.12 -1.54 -2.56
C GLY A 225 12.26 -2.48 -2.88
N LEU A 226 13.40 -2.30 -2.24
CA LEU A 226 14.58 -3.13 -2.45
C LEU A 226 14.33 -4.62 -2.25
N ALA A 227 13.48 -5.00 -1.28
CA ALA A 227 13.11 -6.40 -1.05
C ALA A 227 12.48 -7.03 -2.30
N THR A 228 11.57 -6.29 -2.98
CA THR A 228 10.94 -6.76 -4.22
C THR A 228 11.98 -6.98 -5.33
N ILE A 229 12.91 -6.04 -5.53
CA ILE A 229 14.00 -6.22 -6.52
C ILE A 229 14.89 -7.41 -6.13
N GLN A 230 15.16 -7.61 -4.87
CA GLN A 230 15.93 -8.74 -4.38
C GLN A 230 15.22 -10.08 -4.62
N ALA A 231 13.91 -10.16 -4.32
CA ALA A 231 13.10 -11.33 -4.63
C ALA A 231 13.11 -11.63 -6.14
N MET A 232 12.94 -10.60 -6.97
CA MET A 232 13.02 -10.74 -8.44
C MET A 232 14.37 -11.24 -8.91
N ARG A 233 15.47 -10.71 -8.37
CA ARG A 233 16.83 -11.14 -8.72
C ARG A 233 17.07 -12.62 -8.38
N VAL A 234 16.64 -13.05 -7.20
CA VAL A 234 16.76 -14.46 -6.77
C VAL A 234 15.89 -15.37 -7.62
N ALA A 235 14.68 -14.93 -7.98
CA ALA A 235 13.73 -15.68 -8.80
C ALA A 235 14.04 -15.65 -10.31
N GLY A 236 15.04 -14.86 -10.76
CA GLY A 236 15.33 -14.68 -12.19
C GLY A 236 14.28 -13.86 -12.95
N ALA A 237 13.37 -13.16 -12.24
CA ALA A 237 12.37 -12.30 -12.88
C ALA A 237 13.03 -11.07 -13.52
N LYS A 238 12.56 -10.68 -14.71
CA LYS A 238 13.23 -9.65 -15.54
C LYS A 238 12.43 -8.40 -15.76
N VAL A 239 11.14 -8.40 -15.49
CA VAL A 239 10.26 -7.25 -15.70
C VAL A 239 9.36 -7.06 -14.49
N LEU A 240 9.25 -5.82 -14.03
CA LEU A 240 8.29 -5.36 -13.02
C LEU A 240 7.43 -4.25 -13.63
N SER A 241 6.13 -4.45 -13.67
CA SER A 241 5.17 -3.39 -13.94
C SER A 241 4.42 -3.02 -12.68
N ILE A 242 4.27 -1.71 -12.47
CA ILE A 242 3.53 -1.10 -11.34
C ILE A 242 2.64 0.03 -11.85
N ASP A 243 1.53 0.32 -11.16
CA ASP A 243 0.62 1.38 -11.58
C ASP A 243 1.18 2.77 -11.24
N ALA A 244 1.33 3.59 -12.27
CA ALA A 244 1.76 4.97 -12.17
C ALA A 244 0.74 5.82 -11.37
N GLY A 245 1.24 6.69 -10.49
CA GLY A 245 0.44 7.55 -9.63
C GLY A 245 -0.28 6.83 -8.48
N LYS A 246 -0.12 5.50 -8.36
CA LYS A 246 -0.74 4.71 -7.28
C LYS A 246 0.25 3.90 -6.45
N THR A 247 1.38 3.47 -7.03
CA THR A 247 2.38 2.66 -6.34
C THR A 247 3.51 3.53 -5.81
N LEU A 248 3.84 3.40 -4.52
CA LEU A 248 5.02 4.03 -3.91
C LEU A 248 6.27 3.17 -4.15
N ILE A 249 7.37 3.83 -4.51
CA ILE A 249 8.70 3.22 -4.65
C ILE A 249 9.55 3.68 -3.48
N PHE A 250 9.78 2.79 -2.51
CA PHE A 250 10.63 3.09 -1.37
C PHE A 250 12.11 2.98 -1.74
N ASP A 251 12.94 3.83 -1.12
CA ASP A 251 14.38 3.91 -1.39
C ASP A 251 14.69 4.05 -2.89
N ARG A 252 13.99 4.98 -3.54
CA ARG A 252 13.91 5.13 -5.00
C ARG A 252 15.26 5.01 -5.71
N ASP A 253 16.28 5.71 -5.23
CA ASP A 253 17.62 5.68 -5.87
C ASP A 253 18.27 4.31 -5.77
N ALA A 254 18.23 3.70 -4.59
CA ALA A 254 18.76 2.36 -4.36
C ALA A 254 17.94 1.29 -5.08
N PHE A 255 16.62 1.46 -5.16
CA PHE A 255 15.72 0.59 -5.91
C PHE A 255 16.09 0.56 -7.40
N PHE A 256 16.18 1.73 -8.06
CA PHE A 256 16.53 1.78 -9.49
C PHE A 256 17.96 1.35 -9.76
N LYS A 257 18.92 1.73 -8.90
CA LYS A 257 20.29 1.24 -8.99
C LYS A 257 20.32 -0.30 -8.97
N SER A 258 19.66 -0.92 -8.01
CA SER A 258 19.62 -2.39 -7.89
C SER A 258 18.89 -3.05 -9.05
N ALA A 259 17.80 -2.45 -9.56
CA ALA A 259 17.07 -2.94 -10.72
C ALA A 259 17.95 -2.92 -11.98
N ASN A 260 18.64 -1.80 -12.24
CA ASN A 260 19.52 -1.63 -13.41
C ASN A 260 20.72 -2.58 -13.35
N GLU A 261 21.37 -2.73 -12.19
CA GLU A 261 22.48 -3.69 -11.99
C GLU A 261 22.05 -5.14 -12.22
N ALA A 262 20.78 -5.49 -11.92
CA ALA A 262 20.21 -6.81 -12.16
C ALA A 262 19.63 -6.99 -13.59
N GLY A 263 19.66 -5.94 -14.41
CA GLY A 263 19.04 -5.94 -15.75
C GLY A 263 17.51 -6.07 -15.71
N ILE A 264 16.88 -5.67 -14.58
CA ILE A 264 15.43 -5.71 -14.41
C ILE A 264 14.82 -4.46 -15.03
N VAL A 265 13.84 -4.67 -15.91
CA VAL A 265 12.99 -3.59 -16.45
C VAL A 265 11.95 -3.20 -15.41
N VAL A 266 11.79 -1.91 -15.17
CA VAL A 266 10.70 -1.36 -14.36
C VAL A 266 9.85 -0.44 -15.24
N VAL A 267 8.54 -0.69 -15.26
CA VAL A 267 7.56 0.07 -16.07
C VAL A 267 6.45 0.59 -15.18
N GLY A 268 6.16 1.87 -15.30
CA GLY A 268 4.95 2.48 -14.72
C GLY A 268 3.79 2.40 -15.71
N ARG A 269 2.80 1.57 -15.42
CA ARG A 269 1.60 1.44 -16.24
C ARG A 269 0.72 2.69 -16.10
N SER A 270 0.44 3.37 -17.21
CA SER A 270 -0.56 4.44 -17.24
C SER A 270 -1.95 3.81 -17.20
N LEU A 271 -2.75 4.19 -16.20
CA LEU A 271 -4.17 3.84 -16.17
C LEU A 271 -4.89 4.78 -17.15
N SER A 272 -5.20 4.31 -18.36
CA SER A 272 -6.06 5.07 -19.28
C SER A 272 -7.44 5.27 -18.63
N ARG A 273 -7.98 6.50 -18.75
CA ARG A 273 -9.33 6.86 -18.25
C ARG A 273 -10.47 6.17 -19.03
N GLN A 274 -10.35 4.91 -19.38
CA GLN A 274 -11.37 4.19 -20.17
C GLN A 274 -12.59 3.71 -19.35
N GLY A 275 -12.71 4.03 -18.06
CA GLY A 275 -13.86 3.68 -17.23
C GLY A 275 -14.93 4.75 -17.03
N ALA A 276 -14.70 6.00 -17.47
CA ALA A 276 -15.63 7.11 -17.21
C ALA A 276 -16.65 7.38 -18.36
N ALA A 277 -16.41 6.86 -19.56
CA ALA A 277 -17.28 7.11 -20.73
C ALA A 277 -18.40 6.08 -20.91
N ALA A 278 -18.35 4.92 -20.28
CA ALA A 278 -19.36 3.86 -20.46
C ALA A 278 -20.63 4.03 -19.60
N LYS A 279 -20.69 5.01 -18.71
CA LYS A 279 -21.89 5.30 -17.89
C LYS A 279 -22.74 6.47 -18.37
N ALA A 280 -22.36 7.14 -19.46
CA ALA A 280 -23.11 8.29 -19.97
C ALA A 280 -24.10 7.95 -21.09
N ASP A 281 -24.08 6.73 -21.65
CA ASP A 281 -24.91 6.36 -22.82
C ASP A 281 -26.10 5.41 -22.52
N GLU A 282 -26.33 5.00 -21.26
CA GLU A 282 -27.51 4.18 -20.90
C GLU A 282 -28.64 4.98 -20.24
N GLY A 283 -28.62 6.30 -20.33
CA GLY A 283 -29.66 7.19 -19.75
C GLY A 283 -30.49 7.95 -20.75
N GLY A 284 -30.72 7.44 -21.97
CA GLY A 284 -31.49 8.13 -22.98
C GLY A 284 -32.22 7.20 -23.94
N SER A 285 -33.30 6.57 -23.48
CA SER A 285 -34.44 6.15 -24.32
C SER A 285 -35.64 5.88 -23.45
#